data_3db97648cca110412767146444bcb53f
#
_entry.id   3db97648cca110412767146444bcb53f
#
_cell.length_a   1.000
_cell.length_b   1.000
_cell.length_c   1.000
_cell.angle_alpha   90.00
_cell.angle_beta   90.00
_cell.angle_gamma   90.00
#
_symmetry.space_group_name_H-M   'P 1'
#
loop_
_entity.id
_entity.type
_entity.pdbx_description
1 polymer ?
#
loop_
_entity_poly.entity_id
_entity_poly.type
_entity_poly.pdbx_seq_one_letter_code
_entity_poly.pdbx_strand_id
1 'polypeptide(L)'
;MERSDAKRLDRRQDGFGTRWFDPKGGRIEVLDVSPALSTPENEQIIRSRMAEVAGHGLPALAPVRRVERNAQTLSVVTATPAGVPLAELLAAAEFGLVDLSDHAAFAVARALVTRVGALHALPGAPIHGALTAAHVIVQRDGTVVLTGWTFANALSSLERTRTQFWNEFGLVMPPSNQVDQQSDVTQLGFLVLSLFLRRVPCGRSVEASLADLVEGASAGEVAVASTDEALRAWLSSAFHLGGPPFANAVEAGLVFADISVDVECVGSARPSLDVVVRQMCGELPWPPIVAGGAEARALAAAG
;
A
#
# COMPACT_ATOMS: atom_id res chain seq x y z
N MET A 1 26.97 -8.04 -14.63
CA MET A 1 26.91 -8.21 -13.17
C MET A 1 26.33 -9.59 -12.91
N GLU A 2 27.17 -10.54 -12.54
CA GLU A 2 26.73 -11.92 -12.36
C GLU A 2 25.82 -12.04 -11.12
N ARG A 3 24.68 -12.68 -11.31
CA ARG A 3 23.65 -12.91 -10.27
C ARG A 3 24.11 -13.80 -9.10
N SER A 4 25.35 -14.32 -9.13
CA SER A 4 25.82 -15.32 -8.17
C SER A 4 26.26 -14.76 -6.81
N ASP A 5 26.49 -13.45 -6.69
CA ASP A 5 27.02 -12.84 -5.45
C ASP A 5 25.98 -11.99 -4.68
N ALA A 6 24.75 -11.89 -5.16
CA ALA A 6 23.66 -11.32 -4.38
C ALA A 6 23.34 -12.27 -3.23
N LYS A 7 24.07 -12.16 -2.12
CA LYS A 7 23.71 -12.77 -0.84
C LYS A 7 22.22 -12.53 -0.63
N ARG A 8 21.48 -13.64 -0.49
CA ARG A 8 20.05 -13.77 -0.20
C ARG A 8 19.54 -12.62 0.67
N LEU A 9 19.06 -11.58 0.01
CA LEU A 9 18.44 -10.46 0.63
C LEU A 9 16.94 -10.67 0.50
N ASP A 10 16.24 -10.20 1.47
CA ASP A 10 14.82 -10.25 1.67
C ASP A 10 14.03 -10.56 0.39
N ARG A 11 13.77 -11.85 0.17
CA ARG A 11 13.01 -12.34 -0.97
C ARG A 11 11.56 -12.39 -0.56
N ARG A 12 10.72 -11.60 -1.20
CA ARG A 12 9.27 -11.59 -0.98
C ARG A 12 8.55 -12.09 -2.21
N GLN A 13 7.53 -12.87 -2.01
CA GLN A 13 6.69 -13.38 -3.07
C GLN A 13 5.26 -12.94 -2.85
N ASP A 14 4.66 -12.35 -3.88
CA ASP A 14 3.25 -12.02 -3.97
C ASP A 14 2.71 -12.42 -5.35
N GLY A 15 1.45 -12.08 -5.66
CA GLY A 15 0.84 -12.40 -6.96
C GLY A 15 1.52 -11.74 -8.15
N PHE A 16 2.23 -10.64 -7.92
CA PHE A 16 2.97 -9.95 -8.98
C PHE A 16 4.29 -10.64 -9.31
N GLY A 17 4.83 -11.43 -8.37
CA GLY A 17 6.08 -12.16 -8.60
C GLY A 17 6.97 -12.24 -7.37
N THR A 18 8.27 -12.33 -7.61
CA THR A 18 9.29 -12.40 -6.56
C THR A 18 10.11 -11.11 -6.54
N ARG A 19 10.12 -10.43 -5.40
CA ARG A 19 10.85 -9.17 -5.19
C ARG A 19 12.19 -9.41 -4.53
N TRP A 20 13.17 -8.66 -4.98
CA TRP A 20 14.53 -8.64 -4.46
C TRP A 20 14.93 -7.19 -4.20
N PHE A 21 15.61 -6.94 -3.11
CA PHE A 21 16.20 -5.64 -2.82
C PHE A 21 17.72 -5.73 -2.92
N ASP A 22 18.36 -4.81 -3.65
CA ASP A 22 19.82 -4.71 -3.72
C ASP A 22 20.32 -3.75 -2.64
N PRO A 23 21.01 -4.24 -1.60
CA PRO A 23 21.53 -3.39 -0.53
C PRO A 23 22.79 -2.61 -0.93
N LYS A 24 23.49 -3.03 -1.99
CA LYS A 24 24.77 -2.42 -2.39
C LYS A 24 24.61 -1.33 -3.45
N GLY A 25 23.56 -1.37 -4.26
CA GLY A 25 23.36 -0.52 -5.43
C GLY A 25 22.56 0.75 -5.20
N GLY A 26 22.33 1.15 -3.95
CA GLY A 26 21.28 2.12 -3.68
C GLY A 26 19.91 1.47 -3.94
N ARG A 27 18.93 1.80 -3.18
CA ARG A 27 17.61 1.22 -3.08
C ARG A 27 16.97 0.89 -4.44
N ILE A 28 17.28 -0.29 -4.93
CA ILE A 28 16.74 -0.86 -6.16
C ILE A 28 15.94 -2.10 -5.79
N GLU A 29 14.68 -2.12 -6.21
CA GLU A 29 13.83 -3.29 -6.22
C GLU A 29 13.91 -3.94 -7.59
N VAL A 30 14.10 -5.25 -7.62
CA VAL A 30 13.95 -6.07 -8.82
C VAL A 30 12.76 -6.99 -8.57
N LEU A 31 11.72 -6.85 -9.38
CA LEU A 31 10.56 -7.73 -9.39
C LEU A 31 10.71 -8.73 -10.56
N ASP A 32 10.93 -9.99 -10.24
CA ASP A 32 10.79 -11.09 -11.19
C ASP A 32 9.30 -11.40 -11.35
N VAL A 33 8.74 -10.97 -12.46
CA VAL A 33 7.29 -10.94 -12.72
C VAL A 33 6.71 -12.35 -12.78
N SER A 34 5.54 -12.53 -12.18
CA SER A 34 4.83 -13.81 -12.16
C SER A 34 4.51 -14.31 -13.58
N PRO A 35 4.40 -15.62 -13.79
CA PRO A 35 4.08 -16.19 -15.11
C PRO A 35 2.79 -15.64 -15.71
N ALA A 36 1.78 -15.35 -14.88
CA ALA A 36 0.50 -14.80 -15.32
C ALA A 36 0.64 -13.41 -15.98
N LEU A 37 1.61 -12.61 -15.55
CA LEU A 37 1.87 -11.26 -16.02
C LEU A 37 3.08 -11.17 -16.97
N SER A 38 3.83 -12.25 -17.19
CA SER A 38 5.08 -12.23 -17.94
C SER A 38 4.94 -12.68 -19.41
N THR A 39 3.73 -12.65 -19.98
CA THR A 39 3.52 -12.96 -21.40
C THR A 39 4.19 -11.89 -22.30
N PRO A 40 4.51 -12.20 -23.58
CA PRO A 40 5.06 -11.21 -24.50
C PRO A 40 4.14 -9.98 -24.67
N GLU A 41 2.83 -10.17 -24.70
CA GLU A 41 1.83 -9.11 -24.79
C GLU A 41 1.87 -8.20 -23.58
N ASN A 42 1.88 -8.79 -22.38
CA ASN A 42 1.97 -8.05 -21.14
C ASN A 42 3.32 -7.31 -20.98
N GLU A 43 4.42 -7.89 -21.47
CA GLU A 43 5.70 -7.19 -21.53
C GLU A 43 5.61 -5.91 -22.37
N GLN A 44 4.99 -5.98 -23.55
CA GLN A 44 4.81 -4.81 -24.39
C GLN A 44 3.93 -3.76 -23.72
N ILE A 45 2.85 -4.18 -23.05
CA ILE A 45 1.97 -3.32 -22.26
C ILE A 45 2.74 -2.61 -21.15
N ILE A 46 3.53 -3.35 -20.35
CA ILE A 46 4.34 -2.81 -19.27
C ILE A 46 5.36 -1.79 -19.78
N ARG A 47 6.05 -2.09 -20.90
CA ARG A 47 7.01 -1.17 -21.52
C ARG A 47 6.36 0.09 -22.04
N SER A 48 5.20 -0.03 -22.71
CA SER A 48 4.43 1.12 -23.21
C SER A 48 3.98 2.01 -22.06
N ARG A 49 3.48 1.40 -20.98
CA ARG A 49 3.05 2.13 -19.79
C ARG A 49 4.21 2.85 -19.10
N MET A 50 5.36 2.20 -19.01
CA MET A 50 6.58 2.82 -18.49
C MET A 50 6.96 4.07 -19.30
N ALA A 51 6.92 4.00 -20.63
CA ALA A 51 7.24 5.12 -21.49
C ALA A 51 6.24 6.28 -21.38
N GLU A 52 4.94 5.96 -21.31
CA GLU A 52 3.85 6.94 -21.15
C GLU A 52 4.01 7.75 -19.87
N VAL A 53 4.16 7.08 -18.72
CA VAL A 53 4.17 7.73 -17.40
C VAL A 53 5.53 8.39 -17.11
N ALA A 54 6.64 7.86 -17.63
CA ALA A 54 7.97 8.45 -17.44
C ALA A 54 8.06 9.90 -17.91
N GLY A 55 7.28 10.28 -18.93
CA GLY A 55 7.22 11.63 -19.46
C GLY A 55 6.60 12.66 -18.51
N HIS A 56 5.83 12.23 -17.51
CA HIS A 56 5.14 13.14 -16.60
C HIS A 56 5.95 13.54 -15.35
N GLY A 57 7.07 12.87 -15.07
CA GLY A 57 7.99 13.25 -13.98
C GLY A 57 7.34 13.32 -12.59
N LEU A 58 6.39 12.42 -12.28
CA LEU A 58 5.66 12.42 -11.03
C LEU A 58 6.52 11.94 -9.85
N PRO A 59 6.81 12.79 -8.86
CA PRO A 59 7.55 12.37 -7.67
C PRO A 59 6.79 11.38 -6.79
N ALA A 60 5.50 11.21 -7.04
CA ALA A 60 4.65 10.23 -6.36
C ALA A 60 4.92 8.79 -6.80
N LEU A 61 5.50 8.58 -7.96
CA LEU A 61 5.76 7.25 -8.53
C LEU A 61 7.24 6.93 -8.48
N ALA A 62 7.56 5.73 -8.00
CA ALA A 62 8.92 5.23 -8.04
C ALA A 62 9.35 5.04 -9.52
N PRO A 63 10.49 5.62 -9.94
CA PRO A 63 10.91 5.53 -11.32
C PRO A 63 11.33 4.10 -11.67
N VAL A 64 10.69 3.53 -12.70
CA VAL A 64 11.12 2.26 -13.29
C VAL A 64 12.35 2.53 -14.15
N ARG A 65 13.46 1.88 -13.82
CA ARG A 65 14.74 2.04 -14.50
C ARG A 65 14.78 1.27 -15.82
N ARG A 66 14.27 0.03 -15.78
CA ARG A 66 14.28 -0.85 -16.95
C ARG A 66 13.35 -2.03 -16.74
N VAL A 67 12.94 -2.60 -17.86
CA VAL A 67 12.22 -3.87 -17.97
C VAL A 67 13.12 -4.81 -18.79
N GLU A 68 13.50 -5.93 -18.21
CA GLU A 68 14.43 -6.89 -18.81
C GLU A 68 13.78 -8.25 -18.96
N ARG A 69 13.96 -8.87 -20.10
CA ARG A 69 13.62 -10.27 -20.31
C ARG A 69 14.89 -11.09 -20.54
N ASN A 70 15.07 -12.10 -19.74
CA ASN A 70 15.99 -13.18 -20.04
C ASN A 70 15.20 -14.38 -20.57
N ALA A 71 15.86 -15.51 -20.85
CA ALA A 71 15.22 -16.67 -21.46
C ALA A 71 13.95 -17.18 -20.77
N GLN A 72 13.79 -16.94 -19.47
CA GLN A 72 12.69 -17.51 -18.67
C GLN A 72 11.94 -16.51 -17.79
N THR A 73 12.48 -15.32 -17.55
CA THR A 73 11.95 -14.37 -16.58
C THR A 73 11.86 -12.97 -17.16
N LEU A 74 10.73 -12.31 -16.98
CA LEU A 74 10.56 -10.86 -17.13
C LEU A 74 10.85 -10.20 -15.79
N SER A 75 11.75 -9.24 -15.77
CA SER A 75 12.09 -8.50 -14.54
C SER A 75 11.84 -7.01 -14.72
N VAL A 76 11.20 -6.38 -13.74
CA VAL A 76 11.01 -4.93 -13.65
C VAL A 76 11.93 -4.40 -12.57
N VAL A 77 12.79 -3.44 -12.93
CA VAL A 77 13.77 -2.82 -12.03
C VAL A 77 13.32 -1.41 -11.68
N THR A 78 13.04 -1.18 -10.43
CA THR A 78 12.49 0.08 -9.90
C THR A 78 13.50 0.72 -8.94
N ALA A 79 13.69 2.03 -9.03
CA ALA A 79 14.43 2.77 -8.02
C ALA A 79 13.50 3.01 -6.81
N THR A 80 13.79 2.35 -5.71
CA THR A 80 12.98 2.45 -4.50
C THR A 80 13.50 3.58 -3.60
N PRO A 81 12.66 4.52 -3.18
CA PRO A 81 13.07 5.60 -2.29
C PRO A 81 13.39 5.07 -0.88
N ALA A 82 13.98 5.94 -0.07
CA ALA A 82 14.17 5.68 1.35
C ALA A 82 12.83 5.60 2.08
N GLY A 83 12.55 4.47 2.72
CA GLY A 83 11.28 4.29 3.45
C GLY A 83 11.03 2.83 3.78
N VAL A 84 9.84 2.57 4.27
CA VAL A 84 9.35 1.25 4.67
C VAL A 84 8.11 0.92 3.83
N PRO A 85 7.99 -0.29 3.27
CA PRO A 85 6.74 -0.73 2.67
C PRO A 85 5.60 -0.67 3.69
N LEU A 86 4.45 -0.16 3.28
CA LEU A 86 3.28 -0.05 4.15
C LEU A 86 2.86 -1.42 4.72
N ALA A 87 3.02 -2.48 3.94
CA ALA A 87 2.76 -3.85 4.41
C ALA A 87 3.61 -4.23 5.64
N GLU A 88 4.87 -3.81 5.68
CA GLU A 88 5.75 -4.06 6.83
C GLU A 88 5.40 -3.19 8.02
N LEU A 89 5.08 -1.92 7.76
CA LEU A 89 4.63 -1.01 8.81
C LEU A 89 3.37 -1.54 9.49
N LEU A 90 2.40 -2.01 8.70
CA LEU A 90 1.16 -2.58 9.22
C LEU A 90 1.39 -3.92 9.93
N ALA A 91 2.26 -4.79 9.40
CA ALA A 91 2.62 -6.03 10.08
C ALA A 91 3.31 -5.73 11.43
N ALA A 92 4.25 -4.78 11.48
CA ALA A 92 4.90 -4.37 12.73
C ALA A 92 3.90 -3.79 13.73
N ALA A 93 2.90 -3.03 13.27
CA ALA A 93 1.84 -2.51 14.11
C ALA A 93 0.92 -3.62 14.65
N GLU A 94 0.53 -4.58 13.81
CA GLU A 94 -0.30 -5.73 14.18
C GLU A 94 0.36 -6.60 15.26
N PHE A 95 1.68 -6.79 15.17
CA PHE A 95 2.46 -7.52 16.19
C PHE A 95 2.87 -6.67 17.39
N GLY A 96 2.43 -5.41 17.47
CA GLY A 96 2.76 -4.51 18.58
C GLY A 96 4.24 -4.08 18.63
N LEU A 97 4.98 -4.27 17.54
CA LEU A 97 6.38 -3.85 17.43
C LEU A 97 6.50 -2.33 17.25
N VAL A 98 5.50 -1.71 16.64
CA VAL A 98 5.40 -0.26 16.49
C VAL A 98 4.02 0.22 16.95
N ASP A 99 3.98 1.41 17.55
CA ASP A 99 2.72 2.08 17.87
C ASP A 99 2.38 3.07 16.74
N LEU A 100 1.54 2.62 15.81
CA LEU A 100 1.02 3.47 14.75
C LEU A 100 -0.15 4.28 15.30
N SER A 101 0.10 5.53 15.69
CA SER A 101 -0.96 6.42 16.19
C SER A 101 -1.98 6.75 15.11
N ASP A 102 -3.21 7.13 15.53
CA ASP A 102 -4.27 7.54 14.59
C ASP A 102 -3.85 8.76 13.78
N HIS A 103 -3.12 9.68 14.38
CA HIS A 103 -2.54 10.83 13.69
C HIS A 103 -1.55 10.39 12.60
N ALA A 104 -0.68 9.43 12.87
CA ALA A 104 0.26 8.87 11.88
C ALA A 104 -0.49 8.12 10.78
N ALA A 105 -1.48 7.30 11.13
CA ALA A 105 -2.34 6.59 10.18
C ALA A 105 -3.06 7.58 9.25
N PHE A 106 -3.63 8.65 9.82
CA PHE A 106 -4.32 9.68 9.05
C PHE A 106 -3.37 10.49 8.16
N ALA A 107 -2.16 10.80 8.64
CA ALA A 107 -1.15 11.48 7.83
C ALA A 107 -0.76 10.65 6.60
N VAL A 108 -0.52 9.35 6.77
CA VAL A 108 -0.23 8.41 5.66
C VAL A 108 -1.43 8.28 4.73
N ALA A 109 -2.65 8.15 5.26
CA ALA A 109 -3.88 8.08 4.48
C ALA A 109 -4.05 9.33 3.60
N ARG A 110 -3.88 10.53 4.18
CA ARG A 110 -3.94 11.80 3.45
C ARG A 110 -2.88 11.87 2.36
N ALA A 111 -1.65 11.45 2.64
CA ALA A 111 -0.58 11.40 1.65
C ALA A 111 -0.92 10.44 0.50
N LEU A 112 -1.46 9.26 0.79
CA LEU A 112 -1.92 8.28 -0.22
C LEU A 112 -3.00 8.87 -1.12
N VAL A 113 -4.07 9.40 -0.54
CA VAL A 113 -5.20 10.00 -1.27
C VAL A 113 -4.71 11.13 -2.18
N THR A 114 -3.84 12.00 -1.66
CA THR A 114 -3.25 13.11 -2.42
C THR A 114 -2.41 12.60 -3.60
N ARG A 115 -1.61 11.54 -3.41
CA ARG A 115 -0.72 11.00 -4.45
C ARG A 115 -1.49 10.32 -5.57
N VAL A 116 -2.51 9.53 -5.24
CA VAL A 116 -3.37 8.89 -6.24
C VAL A 116 -4.24 9.93 -6.95
N GLY A 117 -4.74 10.94 -6.23
CA GLY A 117 -5.44 12.07 -6.82
C GLY A 117 -4.58 12.84 -7.83
N ALA A 118 -3.32 13.10 -7.50
CA ALA A 118 -2.38 13.75 -8.41
C ALA A 118 -2.13 12.92 -9.69
N LEU A 119 -2.10 11.58 -9.58
CA LEU A 119 -2.01 10.68 -10.73
C LEU A 119 -3.25 10.81 -11.63
N HIS A 120 -4.45 10.74 -11.05
CA HIS A 120 -5.71 10.84 -11.80
C HIS A 120 -5.95 12.22 -12.41
N ALA A 121 -5.33 13.26 -11.89
CA ALA A 121 -5.43 14.62 -12.42
C ALA A 121 -4.56 14.87 -13.67
N LEU A 122 -3.67 13.94 -14.05
CA LEU A 122 -2.84 14.09 -15.24
C LEU A 122 -3.65 13.97 -16.52
N PRO A 123 -3.17 14.58 -17.64
CA PRO A 123 -3.71 14.33 -18.97
C PRO A 123 -3.76 12.82 -19.28
N GLY A 124 -4.88 12.38 -19.83
CA GLY A 124 -5.11 10.95 -20.07
C GLY A 124 -5.56 10.17 -18.82
N ALA A 125 -5.65 10.84 -17.67
CA ALA A 125 -6.17 10.29 -16.42
C ALA A 125 -5.64 8.87 -16.10
N PRO A 126 -4.31 8.72 -16.00
CA PRO A 126 -3.70 7.43 -15.82
C PRO A 126 -4.10 6.80 -14.50
N ILE A 127 -4.30 5.48 -14.50
CA ILE A 127 -4.62 4.69 -13.32
C ILE A 127 -3.34 4.05 -12.73
N HIS A 128 -3.35 3.73 -11.44
CA HIS A 128 -2.30 2.92 -10.83
C HIS A 128 -2.56 1.42 -11.03
N GLY A 129 -3.78 0.98 -10.79
CA GLY A 129 -4.32 -0.35 -11.06
C GLY A 129 -3.82 -1.46 -10.13
N ALA A 130 -2.80 -1.21 -9.33
CA ALA A 130 -2.12 -2.22 -8.49
C ALA A 130 -1.80 -1.67 -7.09
N LEU A 131 -2.72 -0.92 -6.47
CA LEU A 131 -2.53 -0.32 -5.14
C LEU A 131 -2.69 -1.39 -4.04
N THR A 132 -1.57 -1.96 -3.62
CA THR A 132 -1.49 -2.85 -2.45
C THR A 132 -0.57 -2.26 -1.39
N ALA A 133 -0.66 -2.73 -0.16
CA ALA A 133 0.25 -2.29 0.89
C ALA A 133 1.74 -2.56 0.58
N ALA A 134 2.03 -3.56 -0.25
CA ALA A 134 3.38 -3.85 -0.72
C ALA A 134 3.89 -2.85 -1.77
N HIS A 135 2.99 -2.15 -2.45
CA HIS A 135 3.32 -1.15 -3.48
C HIS A 135 3.36 0.30 -2.97
N VAL A 136 3.24 0.50 -1.67
CA VAL A 136 3.31 1.81 -1.03
C VAL A 136 4.55 1.87 -0.15
N ILE A 137 5.44 2.81 -0.41
CA ILE A 137 6.61 3.08 0.43
C ILE A 137 6.34 4.33 1.26
N VAL A 138 6.32 4.18 2.58
CA VAL A 138 6.18 5.28 3.53
C VAL A 138 7.56 5.83 3.84
N GLN A 139 7.77 7.12 3.56
CA GLN A 139 9.02 7.83 3.83
C GLN A 139 9.01 8.41 5.25
N ARG A 140 10.18 8.85 5.74
CA ARG A 140 10.33 9.42 7.09
C ARG A 140 9.46 10.63 7.36
N ASP A 141 9.31 11.49 6.35
CA ASP A 141 8.52 12.72 6.44
C ASP A 141 7.00 12.49 6.33
N GLY A 142 6.58 11.21 6.30
CA GLY A 142 5.19 10.83 6.14
C GLY A 142 4.70 10.87 4.69
N THR A 143 5.56 11.28 3.75
CA THR A 143 5.20 11.19 2.33
C THR A 143 5.20 9.75 1.86
N VAL A 144 4.47 9.48 0.79
CA VAL A 144 4.39 8.15 0.20
C VAL A 144 4.85 8.15 -1.24
N VAL A 145 5.45 7.04 -1.66
CA VAL A 145 5.84 6.78 -3.04
C VAL A 145 5.24 5.46 -3.48
N LEU A 146 4.65 5.44 -4.66
CA LEU A 146 3.93 4.29 -5.21
C LEU A 146 4.84 3.51 -6.16
N THR A 147 4.89 2.19 -6.00
CA THR A 147 5.56 1.23 -6.90
C THR A 147 4.52 0.36 -7.60
N GLY A 148 4.91 -0.44 -8.59
CA GLY A 148 3.99 -1.38 -9.26
C GLY A 148 2.99 -0.75 -10.22
N TRP A 149 3.05 0.54 -10.47
CA TRP A 149 2.12 1.31 -11.33
C TRP A 149 2.17 0.90 -12.82
N THR A 150 3.15 0.13 -13.24
CA THR A 150 3.29 -0.35 -14.63
C THR A 150 2.36 -1.50 -14.96
N PHE A 151 1.72 -2.14 -13.98
CA PHE A 151 0.93 -3.36 -14.17
C PHE A 151 -0.54 -3.12 -14.51
N ALA A 152 -1.06 -1.90 -14.40
CA ALA A 152 -2.48 -1.60 -14.56
C ALA A 152 -3.12 -2.25 -15.79
N ASN A 153 -2.58 -1.97 -16.97
CA ASN A 153 -3.14 -2.45 -18.23
C ASN A 153 -2.90 -3.96 -18.42
N ALA A 154 -1.81 -4.51 -17.87
CA ALA A 154 -1.57 -5.95 -17.89
C ALA A 154 -2.55 -6.71 -16.99
N LEU A 155 -2.95 -6.12 -15.85
CA LEU A 155 -3.99 -6.68 -14.98
C LEU A 155 -5.36 -6.66 -15.68
N SER A 156 -5.68 -5.60 -16.40
CA SER A 156 -6.93 -5.51 -17.17
C SER A 156 -7.09 -6.62 -18.20
N SER A 157 -5.97 -7.13 -18.77
CA SER A 157 -5.98 -8.20 -19.75
C SER A 157 -6.19 -9.60 -19.18
N LEU A 158 -6.15 -9.77 -17.84
CA LEU A 158 -6.23 -11.09 -17.22
C LEU A 158 -7.67 -11.66 -17.09
N GLU A 159 -8.69 -10.85 -17.33
CA GLU A 159 -10.11 -11.26 -17.23
C GLU A 159 -10.42 -12.03 -15.92
N ARG A 160 -9.88 -11.58 -14.79
CA ARG A 160 -10.07 -12.20 -13.49
C ARG A 160 -11.37 -11.75 -12.85
N THR A 161 -11.98 -12.61 -12.06
CA THR A 161 -13.07 -12.22 -11.14
C THR A 161 -12.50 -11.42 -9.96
N ARG A 162 -13.36 -10.68 -9.24
CA ARG A 162 -12.99 -9.95 -8.01
C ARG A 162 -12.27 -10.86 -7.00
N THR A 163 -12.83 -12.04 -6.76
CA THR A 163 -12.23 -13.04 -5.83
C THR A 163 -10.85 -13.53 -6.32
N GLN A 164 -10.66 -13.67 -7.64
CA GLN A 164 -9.35 -14.03 -8.19
C GLN A 164 -8.35 -12.88 -8.06
N PHE A 165 -8.75 -11.63 -8.31
CA PHE A 165 -7.89 -10.47 -8.07
C PHE A 165 -7.45 -10.40 -6.62
N TRP A 166 -8.36 -10.65 -5.68
CA TRP A 166 -8.01 -10.71 -4.27
C TRP A 166 -7.04 -11.86 -3.94
N ASN A 167 -7.38 -13.08 -4.33
CA ASN A 167 -6.60 -14.26 -3.97
C ASN A 167 -5.22 -14.31 -4.66
N GLU A 168 -5.13 -13.81 -5.88
CA GLU A 168 -3.88 -13.85 -6.67
C GLU A 168 -2.99 -12.62 -6.38
N PHE A 169 -3.57 -11.42 -6.27
CA PHE A 169 -2.83 -10.16 -6.23
C PHE A 169 -3.05 -9.34 -4.95
N GLY A 170 -3.96 -9.72 -4.09
CA GLY A 170 -4.35 -8.92 -2.91
C GLY A 170 -5.07 -7.62 -3.29
N LEU A 171 -5.71 -7.57 -4.47
CA LEU A 171 -6.41 -6.40 -4.98
C LEU A 171 -7.90 -6.49 -4.69
N VAL A 172 -8.42 -5.51 -3.96
CA VAL A 172 -9.86 -5.32 -3.79
C VAL A 172 -10.39 -4.58 -5.00
N MET A 173 -11.43 -5.14 -5.64
CA MET A 173 -11.99 -4.61 -6.87
C MET A 173 -13.41 -4.07 -6.66
N PRO A 174 -13.81 -3.00 -7.40
CA PRO A 174 -15.17 -2.49 -7.36
C PRO A 174 -16.17 -3.50 -7.94
N PRO A 175 -17.49 -3.29 -7.75
CA PRO A 175 -18.52 -4.16 -8.33
C PRO A 175 -18.43 -4.31 -9.86
N SER A 176 -17.95 -3.29 -10.57
CA SER A 176 -17.71 -3.34 -12.02
C SER A 176 -16.66 -4.37 -12.42
N ASN A 177 -15.77 -4.73 -11.51
CA ASN A 177 -14.61 -5.59 -11.73
C ASN A 177 -13.66 -5.11 -12.86
N GLN A 178 -13.65 -3.81 -13.12
CA GLN A 178 -12.78 -3.19 -14.12
C GLN A 178 -11.57 -2.57 -13.44
N VAL A 179 -10.42 -2.63 -14.10
CA VAL A 179 -9.20 -1.94 -13.68
C VAL A 179 -9.25 -0.53 -14.28
N ASP A 180 -9.78 0.40 -13.51
CA ASP A 180 -10.03 1.79 -13.88
C ASP A 180 -9.77 2.72 -12.68
N GLN A 181 -10.17 4.00 -12.77
CA GLN A 181 -10.00 4.95 -11.67
C GLN A 181 -10.85 4.59 -10.43
N GLN A 182 -11.99 3.94 -10.62
CA GLN A 182 -12.81 3.47 -9.49
C GLN A 182 -12.13 2.30 -8.78
N SER A 183 -11.42 1.42 -9.52
CA SER A 183 -10.63 0.37 -8.89
C SER A 183 -9.51 0.92 -8.03
N ASP A 184 -8.84 1.99 -8.47
CA ASP A 184 -7.83 2.68 -7.65
C ASP A 184 -8.46 3.27 -6.38
N VAL A 185 -9.65 3.86 -6.47
CA VAL A 185 -10.36 4.39 -5.30
C VAL A 185 -10.74 3.28 -4.32
N THR A 186 -11.23 2.14 -4.82
CA THR A 186 -11.56 0.98 -3.98
C THR A 186 -10.33 0.41 -3.29
N GLN A 187 -9.22 0.27 -4.01
CA GLN A 187 -7.93 -0.17 -3.46
C GLN A 187 -7.38 0.85 -2.45
N LEU A 188 -7.50 2.15 -2.74
CA LEU A 188 -7.14 3.23 -1.82
C LEU A 188 -7.97 3.17 -0.54
N GLY A 189 -9.28 2.96 -0.63
CA GLY A 189 -10.17 2.73 0.50
C GLY A 189 -9.68 1.57 1.38
N PHE A 190 -9.25 0.47 0.76
CA PHE A 190 -8.73 -0.68 1.48
C PHE A 190 -7.41 -0.37 2.22
N LEU A 191 -6.52 0.41 1.63
CA LEU A 191 -5.29 0.85 2.29
C LEU A 191 -5.58 1.80 3.45
N VAL A 192 -6.52 2.73 3.28
CA VAL A 192 -6.97 3.63 4.36
C VAL A 192 -7.60 2.82 5.50
N LEU A 193 -8.49 1.90 5.21
CA LEU A 193 -9.07 0.99 6.21
C LEU A 193 -7.98 0.20 6.95
N SER A 194 -7.00 -0.35 6.22
CA SER A 194 -5.88 -1.11 6.80
C SER A 194 -5.05 -0.28 7.77
N LEU A 195 -4.83 1.01 7.49
CA LEU A 195 -4.12 1.94 8.37
C LEU A 195 -4.85 2.11 9.71
N PHE A 196 -6.17 2.28 9.70
CA PHE A 196 -6.96 2.44 10.93
C PHE A 196 -7.15 1.12 11.69
N LEU A 197 -7.20 -0.01 10.99
CA LEU A 197 -7.16 -1.33 11.61
C LEU A 197 -5.74 -1.74 12.08
N ARG A 198 -4.69 -1.00 11.72
CA ARG A 198 -3.27 -1.28 12.00
C ARG A 198 -2.82 -2.66 11.53
N ARG A 199 -3.48 -3.18 10.51
CA ARG A 199 -3.18 -4.47 9.88
C ARG A 199 -3.75 -4.52 8.47
N VAL A 200 -3.21 -5.40 7.63
CA VAL A 200 -3.84 -5.72 6.36
C VAL A 200 -4.89 -6.79 6.59
N PRO A 201 -6.19 -6.51 6.40
CA PRO A 201 -7.21 -7.54 6.47
C PRO A 201 -6.88 -8.70 5.53
N CYS A 202 -7.02 -9.91 6.01
CA CYS A 202 -6.72 -11.12 5.23
C CYS A 202 -7.88 -12.11 5.33
N GLY A 203 -7.91 -13.08 4.41
CA GLY A 203 -8.93 -14.13 4.37
C GLY A 203 -9.58 -14.25 2.99
N ARG A 204 -10.32 -15.34 2.78
CA ARG A 204 -10.91 -15.66 1.47
C ARG A 204 -12.12 -14.81 1.09
N SER A 205 -12.71 -14.11 2.04
CA SER A 205 -13.97 -13.37 1.88
C SER A 205 -13.85 -11.92 2.35
N VAL A 206 -12.68 -11.27 2.16
CA VAL A 206 -12.49 -9.87 2.58
C VAL A 206 -13.58 -8.97 2.01
N GLU A 207 -13.94 -9.15 0.74
CA GLU A 207 -15.00 -8.36 0.11
C GLU A 207 -16.36 -8.49 0.79
N ALA A 208 -16.72 -9.71 1.21
CA ALA A 208 -17.98 -9.93 1.94
C ALA A 208 -17.97 -9.30 3.34
N SER A 209 -16.78 -9.08 3.91
CA SER A 209 -16.59 -8.54 5.25
C SER A 209 -16.28 -7.04 5.26
N LEU A 210 -16.19 -6.36 4.10
CA LEU A 210 -15.82 -4.94 4.06
C LEU A 210 -16.79 -4.06 4.86
N ALA A 211 -18.09 -4.31 4.78
CA ALA A 211 -19.08 -3.58 5.56
C ALA A 211 -18.84 -3.75 7.06
N ASP A 212 -18.67 -4.99 7.51
CA ASP A 212 -18.41 -5.30 8.92
C ASP A 212 -17.07 -4.72 9.38
N LEU A 213 -16.05 -4.73 8.52
CA LEU A 213 -14.74 -4.14 8.82
C LEU A 213 -14.81 -2.60 8.94
N VAL A 214 -15.61 -1.94 8.09
CA VAL A 214 -15.83 -0.48 8.18
C VAL A 214 -16.58 -0.15 9.47
N GLU A 215 -17.58 -0.91 9.83
CA GLU A 215 -18.29 -0.77 11.11
C GLU A 215 -17.36 -1.04 12.30
N GLY A 216 -16.58 -2.13 12.24
CA GLY A 216 -15.63 -2.52 13.28
C GLY A 216 -14.48 -1.53 13.46
N ALA A 217 -13.99 -0.94 12.39
CA ALA A 217 -12.96 0.11 12.45
C ALA A 217 -13.46 1.36 13.19
N SER A 218 -14.78 1.62 13.12
CA SER A 218 -15.41 2.74 13.82
C SER A 218 -15.74 2.44 15.28
N ALA A 219 -16.04 1.18 15.60
CA ALA A 219 -16.41 0.74 16.96
C ALA A 219 -15.20 0.39 17.83
N GLY A 220 -14.02 0.26 17.25
CA GLY A 220 -12.78 -0.04 17.97
C GLY A 220 -12.24 1.18 18.72
N GLU A 221 -11.34 0.97 19.69
CA GLU A 221 -10.72 1.92 20.64
C GLU A 221 -10.15 3.24 20.05
N VAL A 222 -10.45 3.55 18.80
CA VAL A 222 -10.08 4.77 18.08
C VAL A 222 -11.19 5.80 18.31
N ALA A 223 -11.26 6.33 19.50
CA ALA A 223 -12.31 7.24 19.87
C ALA A 223 -12.01 8.69 19.47
N VAL A 224 -12.42 9.07 18.27
CA VAL A 224 -12.81 10.46 18.03
C VAL A 224 -14.14 10.45 17.27
N ALA A 225 -15.22 10.62 17.98
CA ALA A 225 -16.59 10.36 17.51
C ALA A 225 -16.99 11.07 16.21
N SER A 226 -16.49 12.28 15.94
CA SER A 226 -16.81 13.04 14.72
C SER A 226 -15.99 12.59 13.50
N THR A 227 -14.74 12.16 13.71
CA THR A 227 -13.87 11.62 12.65
C THR A 227 -14.38 10.27 12.17
N ASP A 228 -14.92 9.45 13.07
CA ASP A 228 -15.41 8.12 12.78
C ASP A 228 -16.56 8.14 11.75
N GLU A 229 -17.53 9.05 11.88
CA GLU A 229 -18.68 9.13 10.95
C GLU A 229 -18.23 9.60 9.57
N ALA A 230 -17.40 10.65 9.48
CA ALA A 230 -16.91 11.18 8.21
C ALA A 230 -16.00 10.18 7.49
N LEU A 231 -15.10 9.51 8.22
CA LEU A 231 -14.24 8.47 7.68
C LEU A 231 -15.05 7.27 7.22
N ARG A 232 -16.05 6.84 7.99
CA ARG A 232 -16.95 5.76 7.62
C ARG A 232 -17.71 6.07 6.34
N ALA A 233 -18.28 7.27 6.24
CA ALA A 233 -19.00 7.72 5.03
C ALA A 233 -18.06 7.72 3.82
N TRP A 234 -16.82 8.19 3.99
CA TRP A 234 -15.80 8.17 2.93
C TRP A 234 -15.46 6.74 2.50
N LEU A 235 -15.20 5.84 3.46
CA LEU A 235 -14.91 4.42 3.17
C LEU A 235 -16.10 3.73 2.51
N SER A 236 -17.33 4.01 2.96
CA SER A 236 -18.54 3.46 2.35
C SER A 236 -18.69 3.87 0.90
N SER A 237 -18.38 5.12 0.55
CA SER A 237 -18.36 5.60 -0.84
C SER A 237 -17.21 4.94 -1.64
N ALA A 238 -16.02 4.80 -1.07
CA ALA A 238 -14.88 4.15 -1.72
C ALA A 238 -15.13 2.66 -2.03
N PHE A 239 -15.89 1.97 -1.16
CA PHE A 239 -16.22 0.55 -1.32
C PHE A 239 -17.59 0.29 -1.98
N HIS A 240 -18.32 1.31 -2.39
CA HIS A 240 -19.68 1.17 -2.96
C HIS A 240 -20.67 0.49 -1.98
N LEU A 241 -20.53 0.70 -0.68
CA LEU A 241 -21.39 0.12 0.36
C LEU A 241 -22.66 0.93 0.64
N GLY A 242 -22.70 2.18 0.18
CA GLY A 242 -23.83 3.08 0.33
C GLY A 242 -23.48 4.48 -0.15
N GLY A 243 -24.47 5.21 -0.65
CA GLY A 243 -24.25 6.50 -1.26
C GLY A 243 -23.58 6.44 -2.64
N PRO A 244 -23.33 7.60 -3.27
CA PRO A 244 -22.67 7.65 -4.57
C PRO A 244 -21.19 7.27 -4.43
N PRO A 245 -20.68 6.36 -5.28
CA PRO A 245 -19.25 6.05 -5.31
C PRO A 245 -18.48 7.23 -5.88
N PHE A 246 -17.22 7.40 -5.45
CA PHE A 246 -16.31 8.37 -6.05
C PHE A 246 -15.96 7.98 -7.48
N ALA A 247 -16.02 8.91 -8.41
CA ALA A 247 -15.64 8.66 -9.79
C ALA A 247 -14.12 8.43 -9.96
N ASN A 248 -13.32 9.09 -9.12
CA ASN A 248 -11.86 9.03 -9.16
C ASN A 248 -11.25 9.50 -7.82
N ALA A 249 -9.92 9.38 -7.70
CA ALA A 249 -9.22 9.77 -6.48
C ALA A 249 -9.11 11.29 -6.27
N VAL A 250 -9.37 12.11 -7.30
CA VAL A 250 -9.45 13.58 -7.13
C VAL A 250 -10.69 13.92 -6.32
N GLU A 251 -11.84 13.39 -6.71
CA GLU A 251 -13.10 13.57 -5.98
C GLU A 251 -13.00 13.00 -4.55
N ALA A 252 -12.49 11.76 -4.41
CA ALA A 252 -12.25 11.16 -3.11
C ALA A 252 -11.33 12.02 -2.23
N GLY A 253 -10.33 12.66 -2.83
CA GLY A 253 -9.38 13.54 -2.15
C GLY A 253 -10.00 14.83 -1.64
N LEU A 254 -10.90 15.43 -2.39
CA LEU A 254 -11.63 16.63 -1.97
C LEU A 254 -12.45 16.35 -0.71
N VAL A 255 -13.21 15.24 -0.71
CA VAL A 255 -14.00 14.85 0.46
C VAL A 255 -13.10 14.44 1.65
N PHE A 256 -11.97 13.74 1.38
CA PHE A 256 -11.03 13.35 2.44
C PHE A 256 -10.35 14.55 3.11
N ALA A 257 -10.15 15.64 2.38
CA ALA A 257 -9.53 16.86 2.91
C ALA A 257 -10.37 17.53 4.02
N ASP A 258 -11.68 17.35 3.96
CA ASP A 258 -12.62 17.91 4.95
C ASP A 258 -12.71 17.05 6.23
N ILE A 259 -12.12 15.83 6.21
CA ILE A 259 -12.05 14.98 7.41
C ILE A 259 -10.98 15.55 8.33
N SER A 260 -11.38 16.01 9.51
CA SER A 260 -10.48 16.48 10.55
C SER A 260 -10.32 15.42 11.64
N VAL A 261 -9.10 15.23 12.09
CA VAL A 261 -8.81 14.45 13.30
C VAL A 261 -8.66 15.45 14.43
N ASP A 262 -9.66 15.54 15.30
CA ASP A 262 -9.52 16.28 16.54
C ASP A 262 -8.52 15.54 17.43
N VAL A 263 -7.28 16.00 17.39
CA VAL A 263 -6.23 15.48 18.27
C VAL A 263 -6.47 16.06 19.66
N GLU A 264 -7.32 15.43 20.44
CA GLU A 264 -7.19 15.59 21.88
C GLU A 264 -5.82 15.04 22.25
N CYS A 265 -4.90 15.94 22.57
CA CYS A 265 -3.59 15.63 23.10
C CYS A 265 -3.73 14.94 24.46
N VAL A 266 -4.16 13.70 24.48
CA VAL A 266 -3.98 12.84 25.64
C VAL A 266 -2.49 12.52 25.70
N GLY A 267 -1.80 13.09 26.68
CA GLY A 267 -0.35 13.18 26.84
C GLY A 267 0.42 11.87 26.94
N SER A 268 0.26 10.97 25.96
CA SER A 268 1.14 9.85 25.77
C SER A 268 2.20 10.23 24.73
N ALA A 269 3.48 10.16 25.12
CA ALA A 269 4.63 10.35 24.25
C ALA A 269 4.74 9.20 23.23
N ARG A 270 3.77 9.11 22.31
CA ARG A 270 3.83 8.12 21.20
C ARG A 270 4.92 8.56 20.22
N PRO A 271 5.71 7.62 19.70
CA PRO A 271 6.75 7.94 18.74
C PRO A 271 6.12 8.56 17.49
N SER A 272 6.76 9.61 16.95
CA SER A 272 6.36 10.17 15.67
C SER A 272 6.58 9.17 14.52
N LEU A 273 5.88 9.33 13.42
CA LEU A 273 6.04 8.47 12.24
C LEU A 273 7.51 8.45 11.76
N ASP A 274 8.23 9.57 11.81
CA ASP A 274 9.67 9.64 11.51
C ASP A 274 10.47 8.65 12.37
N VAL A 275 10.25 8.64 13.68
CA VAL A 275 10.94 7.74 14.61
C VAL A 275 10.64 6.29 14.25
N VAL A 276 9.39 5.94 14.01
CA VAL A 276 8.96 4.59 13.63
C VAL A 276 9.64 4.14 12.33
N VAL A 277 9.60 4.96 11.29
CA VAL A 277 10.22 4.64 9.99
C VAL A 277 11.74 4.49 10.13
N ARG A 278 12.41 5.34 10.90
CA ARG A 278 13.87 5.24 11.14
C ARG A 278 14.25 4.00 11.93
N GLN A 279 13.45 3.58 12.91
CA GLN A 279 13.65 2.32 13.63
C GLN A 279 13.53 1.12 12.68
N MET A 280 12.48 1.09 11.86
CA MET A 280 12.29 0.03 10.88
C MET A 280 13.38 0.00 9.79
N CYS A 281 13.96 1.15 9.46
CA CYS A 281 15.12 1.25 8.56
C CYS A 281 16.46 0.88 9.23
N GLY A 282 16.46 0.56 10.52
CA GLY A 282 17.70 0.26 11.29
C GLY A 282 18.57 1.48 11.56
N GLU A 283 18.04 2.69 11.42
CA GLU A 283 18.77 3.94 11.65
C GLU A 283 18.71 4.41 13.11
N LEU A 284 17.70 3.95 13.83
CA LEU A 284 17.55 4.15 15.27
C LEU A 284 17.38 2.79 15.97
N PRO A 285 17.91 2.65 17.20
CA PRO A 285 17.65 1.45 17.96
C PRO A 285 16.18 1.37 18.35
N TRP A 286 15.66 0.14 18.45
CA TRP A 286 14.35 -0.09 19.04
C TRP A 286 14.37 0.33 20.51
N PRO A 287 13.29 0.94 21.05
CA PRO A 287 13.20 1.20 22.46
C PRO A 287 13.35 -0.13 23.22
N PRO A 288 14.00 -0.13 24.39
CA PRO A 288 14.07 -1.34 25.21
C PRO A 288 12.62 -1.80 25.47
N ILE A 289 12.36 -3.09 25.28
CA ILE A 289 11.07 -3.67 25.62
C ILE A 289 10.88 -3.45 27.12
N VAL A 290 10.07 -2.47 27.48
CA VAL A 290 9.68 -2.28 28.88
C VAL A 290 8.78 -3.46 29.20
N ALA A 291 9.34 -4.45 29.89
CA ALA A 291 8.63 -5.64 30.37
C ALA A 291 7.57 -5.22 31.40
N GLY A 292 6.44 -4.80 30.92
CA GLY A 292 5.27 -4.34 31.67
C GLY A 292 4.00 -4.99 31.18
N GLY A 293 3.91 -6.31 31.35
CA GLY A 293 2.69 -7.05 31.05
C GLY A 293 2.97 -8.56 31.08
N ALA A 294 2.12 -9.32 31.75
CA ALA A 294 2.25 -10.77 31.92
C ALA A 294 2.30 -11.54 30.57
N GLU A 295 1.84 -10.92 29.47
CA GLU A 295 1.83 -11.52 28.12
C GLU A 295 3.21 -11.53 27.44
N ALA A 296 4.07 -10.53 27.71
CA ALA A 296 5.44 -10.53 27.16
C ALA A 296 6.31 -11.67 27.72
N ARG A 297 5.96 -12.22 28.87
CA ARG A 297 6.66 -13.37 29.48
C ARG A 297 6.31 -14.70 28.80
N ALA A 298 5.14 -14.83 28.20
CA ALA A 298 4.72 -16.06 27.54
C ALA A 298 5.41 -16.25 26.18
N LEU A 299 5.71 -15.18 25.45
CA LEU A 299 6.44 -15.23 24.19
C LEU A 299 7.94 -15.47 24.35
N ALA A 300 8.54 -15.00 25.43
CA ALA A 300 9.97 -15.24 25.72
C ALA A 300 10.25 -16.65 26.28
N ALA A 301 9.22 -17.39 26.71
CA ALA A 301 9.36 -18.75 27.23
C ALA A 301 9.07 -19.86 26.19
N ALA A 302 8.68 -19.48 24.97
CA ALA A 302 8.35 -20.39 23.87
C ALA A 302 9.39 -20.42 22.73
N GLY A 303 10.55 -19.72 22.90
CA GLY A 303 11.64 -19.65 21.92
C GLY A 303 12.88 -20.44 22.34
#